data_7efec038c22aa71c699145e4ccce97b3
#
_entry.id   7efec038c22aa71c699145e4ccce97b3
#
_cell.length_a   1.000
_cell.length_b   1.000
_cell.length_c   1.000
_cell.angle_alpha   90.00
_cell.angle_beta   90.00
_cell.angle_gamma   90.00
#
_symmetry.space_group_name_H-M   'P 1'
#
loop_
_entity.id
_entity.type
_entity.pdbx_description
1 polymer ?
#
loop_
_entity_poly.entity_id
_entity_poly.type
_entity_poly.pdbx_seq_one_letter_code
_entity_poly.pdbx_strand_id
1 'polypeptide(L)'
;MQFKSTTLLMALATLTTASPITTKRTTDTATQSWPVSGFTVGCSPAACVYTFTVTRAAGSTNPGFNTTCEGNDSTSDWQKCAESSVSARIVPKTSPFWEVDVMHTYDTVDQDGWAQAWANATVENTVSKFFVTVYQTEGVE
;
A
#
# COMPACT_ATOMS: atom_id res chain seq x y z
N MET A 1 54.68 -51.86 39.68
CA MET A 1 54.70 -50.66 38.84
C MET A 1 53.29 -50.48 38.30
N GLN A 2 52.54 -49.49 38.82
CA GLN A 2 51.21 -49.21 38.35
C GLN A 2 51.25 -47.96 37.48
N PHE A 3 50.90 -48.11 36.22
CA PHE A 3 50.72 -46.99 35.32
C PHE A 3 49.31 -46.50 35.47
N LYS A 4 49.13 -45.30 36.04
CA LYS A 4 47.86 -44.60 36.04
C LYS A 4 47.68 -43.89 34.68
N SER A 5 46.80 -44.45 33.85
CA SER A 5 46.37 -43.77 32.65
C SER A 5 45.39 -42.70 33.03
N THR A 6 45.75 -41.44 32.88
CA THR A 6 44.87 -40.30 33.03
C THR A 6 44.21 -40.06 31.69
N THR A 7 42.95 -40.41 31.58
CA THR A 7 42.13 -40.11 30.39
C THR A 7 41.71 -38.66 30.44
N LEU A 8 42.23 -37.83 29.56
CA LEU A 8 41.83 -36.43 29.40
C LEU A 8 40.60 -36.39 28.52
N LEU A 9 39.44 -36.15 29.15
CA LEU A 9 38.22 -35.85 28.41
C LEU A 9 38.31 -34.42 27.89
N MET A 10 38.52 -34.25 26.58
CA MET A 10 38.31 -32.98 25.89
C MET A 10 36.81 -32.80 25.66
N ALA A 11 36.20 -31.90 26.39
CA ALA A 11 34.87 -31.41 26.11
C ALA A 11 34.97 -30.47 24.91
N LEU A 12 34.49 -30.91 23.74
CA LEU A 12 34.26 -30.03 22.62
C LEU A 12 33.02 -29.18 22.95
N ALA A 13 33.25 -27.95 23.33
CA ALA A 13 32.18 -26.94 23.37
C ALA A 13 31.83 -26.56 21.93
N THR A 14 30.79 -27.11 21.39
CA THR A 14 30.21 -26.63 20.13
C THR A 14 29.55 -25.30 20.38
N LEU A 15 30.25 -24.23 20.01
CA LEU A 15 29.68 -22.91 19.92
C LEU A 15 28.66 -22.91 18.77
N THR A 16 27.42 -23.16 19.07
CA THR A 16 26.34 -22.87 18.12
C THR A 16 26.19 -21.35 18.02
N THR A 17 26.83 -20.78 17.02
CA THR A 17 26.57 -19.41 16.65
C THR A 17 25.14 -19.34 16.10
N ALA A 18 24.16 -18.97 16.96
CA ALA A 18 22.86 -18.58 16.50
C ALA A 18 23.02 -17.28 15.72
N SER A 19 23.11 -17.37 14.40
CA SER A 19 23.03 -16.20 13.54
C SER A 19 21.68 -15.54 13.75
N PRO A 20 21.61 -14.24 14.05
CA PRO A 20 20.33 -13.55 14.08
C PRO A 20 19.74 -13.65 12.68
N ILE A 21 18.64 -14.41 12.55
CA ILE A 21 17.83 -14.41 11.35
C ILE A 21 17.19 -13.03 11.34
N THR A 22 17.83 -12.08 10.66
CA THR A 22 17.14 -10.89 10.23
C THR A 22 16.12 -11.38 9.21
N THR A 23 14.92 -11.67 9.70
CA THR A 23 13.77 -11.83 8.84
C THR A 23 13.56 -10.45 8.24
N LYS A 24 14.24 -10.22 7.10
CA LYS A 24 13.79 -9.19 6.18
C LYS A 24 12.34 -9.58 5.94
N ARG A 25 11.39 -8.86 6.55
CA ARG A 25 9.99 -9.01 6.24
C ARG A 25 9.91 -8.69 4.75
N THR A 26 10.06 -9.68 3.92
CA THR A 26 9.43 -9.66 2.62
C THR A 26 7.97 -9.50 2.99
N THR A 27 7.53 -8.25 3.02
CA THR A 27 6.12 -7.97 2.90
C THR A 27 5.75 -8.81 1.71
N ASP A 28 5.03 -9.89 1.98
CA ASP A 28 4.37 -10.62 0.93
C ASP A 28 3.63 -9.52 0.19
N THR A 29 4.16 -9.14 -0.96
CA THR A 29 3.50 -8.19 -1.84
C THR A 29 2.36 -8.94 -2.50
N ALA A 30 1.49 -9.51 -1.67
CA ALA A 30 0.13 -9.76 -2.07
C ALA A 30 -0.35 -8.41 -2.60
N THR A 31 -0.42 -8.30 -3.91
CA THR A 31 -0.80 -7.10 -4.62
C THR A 31 -2.11 -6.63 -4.03
N GLN A 32 -2.05 -5.66 -3.13
CA GLN A 32 -3.25 -5.11 -2.51
C GLN A 32 -4.02 -4.36 -3.59
N SER A 33 -5.29 -4.68 -3.71
CA SER A 33 -6.19 -4.02 -4.64
C SER A 33 -7.37 -3.46 -3.87
N TRP A 34 -7.72 -2.23 -4.18
CA TRP A 34 -8.85 -1.54 -3.57
C TRP A 34 -9.99 -1.41 -4.57
N PRO A 35 -11.18 -1.93 -4.26
CA PRO A 35 -12.33 -1.83 -5.16
C PRO A 35 -12.79 -0.39 -5.31
N VAL A 36 -13.03 0.01 -6.55
CA VAL A 36 -13.61 1.28 -6.98
C VAL A 36 -14.98 1.01 -7.59
N SER A 37 -15.95 1.82 -7.26
CA SER A 37 -17.30 1.75 -7.80
C SER A 37 -17.86 3.14 -8.10
N GLY A 38 -18.83 3.18 -9.00
CA GLY A 38 -19.49 4.43 -9.36
C GLY A 38 -18.58 5.43 -10.06
N PHE A 39 -17.51 4.99 -10.71
CA PHE A 39 -16.60 5.87 -11.43
C PHE A 39 -17.32 6.51 -12.62
N THR A 40 -17.27 7.84 -12.64
CA THR A 40 -17.76 8.67 -13.74
C THR A 40 -16.78 9.80 -14.01
N VAL A 41 -16.60 10.11 -15.27
CA VAL A 41 -15.88 11.31 -15.75
C VAL A 41 -16.76 12.05 -16.72
N GLY A 42 -17.01 13.33 -16.45
CA GLY A 42 -17.73 14.22 -17.34
C GLY A 42 -16.85 15.41 -17.71
N CYS A 43 -16.73 15.72 -18.99
CA CYS A 43 -15.88 16.79 -19.48
C CYS A 43 -16.70 17.95 -20.02
N SER A 44 -16.28 19.16 -19.66
CA SER A 44 -16.69 20.44 -20.27
C SER A 44 -15.48 21.06 -20.98
N PRO A 45 -15.66 22.15 -21.75
CA PRO A 45 -14.51 22.84 -22.34
C PRO A 45 -13.47 23.33 -21.34
N ALA A 46 -13.87 23.52 -20.07
CA ALA A 46 -12.98 24.04 -19.03
C ALA A 46 -12.19 22.94 -18.30
N ALA A 47 -12.83 21.81 -17.99
CA ALA A 47 -12.21 20.70 -17.25
C ALA A 47 -13.08 19.45 -17.32
N CYS A 48 -12.47 18.31 -17.01
CA CYS A 48 -13.18 17.07 -16.70
C CYS A 48 -13.34 16.93 -15.20
N VAL A 49 -14.55 16.57 -14.75
CA VAL A 49 -14.85 16.29 -13.35
C VAL A 49 -15.06 14.79 -13.16
N TYR A 50 -14.63 14.27 -12.03
CA TYR A 50 -14.77 12.87 -11.70
C TYR A 50 -15.41 12.66 -10.33
N THR A 51 -16.05 11.53 -10.17
CA THR A 51 -16.49 11.00 -8.88
C THR A 51 -16.38 9.49 -8.87
N PHE A 52 -16.07 8.93 -7.71
CA PHE A 52 -16.08 7.49 -7.44
C PHE A 52 -16.06 7.21 -5.95
N THR A 53 -16.44 5.99 -5.58
CA THR A 53 -16.26 5.46 -4.23
C THR A 53 -15.15 4.43 -4.24
N VAL A 54 -14.25 4.50 -3.26
CA VAL A 54 -13.15 3.56 -3.08
C VAL A 54 -13.13 3.04 -1.65
N THR A 55 -12.84 1.74 -1.50
CA THR A 55 -12.78 1.08 -0.20
C THR A 55 -11.49 0.31 -0.05
N ARG A 56 -11.00 0.25 1.18
CA ARG A 56 -9.91 -0.62 1.61
C ARG A 56 -10.34 -1.33 2.89
N ALA A 57 -10.26 -2.66 2.90
CA ALA A 57 -10.51 -3.41 4.11
C ALA A 57 -9.46 -3.09 5.18
N ALA A 58 -9.89 -2.98 6.44
CA ALA A 58 -8.97 -2.85 7.56
C ALA A 58 -8.09 -4.10 7.66
N GLY A 59 -6.82 -3.90 7.90
CA GLY A 59 -5.84 -4.95 8.15
C GLY A 59 -5.25 -4.84 9.55
N SER A 60 -4.26 -5.68 9.86
CA SER A 60 -3.58 -5.66 11.15
C SER A 60 -2.83 -4.35 11.42
N THR A 61 -2.40 -3.67 10.38
CA THR A 61 -1.55 -2.47 10.47
C THR A 61 -2.18 -1.21 9.86
N ASN A 62 -3.35 -1.32 9.23
CA ASN A 62 -4.04 -0.20 8.61
C ASN A 62 -5.51 -0.15 9.02
N PRO A 63 -6.09 1.04 9.19
CA PRO A 63 -7.47 1.20 9.64
C PRO A 63 -8.53 0.92 8.57
N GLY A 64 -8.13 0.70 7.32
CA GLY A 64 -9.06 0.65 6.20
C GLY A 64 -9.71 1.99 5.93
N PHE A 65 -10.56 2.06 4.91
CA PHE A 65 -11.39 3.21 4.60
C PHE A 65 -12.54 2.86 3.65
N ASN A 66 -13.56 3.71 3.64
CA ASN A 66 -14.63 3.71 2.66
C ASN A 66 -15.02 5.17 2.42
N THR A 67 -14.70 5.70 1.25
CA THR A 67 -14.87 7.12 0.98
C THR A 67 -15.26 7.41 -0.46
N THR A 68 -15.88 8.56 -0.68
CA THR A 68 -16.15 9.11 -2.00
C THR A 68 -15.10 10.16 -2.35
N CYS A 69 -14.55 10.04 -3.55
CA CYS A 69 -13.59 10.97 -4.11
C CYS A 69 -14.24 11.76 -5.25
N GLU A 70 -14.12 13.06 -5.20
CA GLU A 70 -14.63 13.99 -6.22
C GLU A 70 -13.53 15.01 -6.53
N GLY A 71 -13.44 15.40 -7.77
CA GLY A 71 -12.45 16.38 -8.19
C GLY A 71 -12.50 16.66 -9.68
N ASN A 72 -11.46 17.31 -10.16
CA ASN A 72 -11.31 17.65 -11.57
C ASN A 72 -9.84 17.47 -12.04
N ASP A 73 -9.65 17.50 -13.33
CA ASP A 73 -8.34 17.35 -13.98
C ASP A 73 -7.64 18.69 -14.28
N SER A 74 -8.18 19.82 -13.82
CA SER A 74 -7.57 21.14 -14.03
C SER A 74 -6.24 21.32 -13.30
N THR A 75 -5.97 20.45 -12.34
CA THR A 75 -4.71 20.34 -11.61
C THR A 75 -4.26 18.89 -11.56
N SER A 76 -2.94 18.67 -11.62
CA SER A 76 -2.33 17.37 -11.41
C SER A 76 -2.13 17.04 -9.91
N ASP A 77 -2.54 17.95 -9.04
CA ASP A 77 -2.38 17.79 -7.59
C ASP A 77 -3.38 16.78 -7.02
N TRP A 78 -2.98 16.17 -5.91
CA TRP A 78 -3.83 15.31 -5.13
C TRP A 78 -4.98 16.10 -4.49
N GLN A 79 -6.20 15.63 -4.66
CA GLN A 79 -7.40 16.22 -4.09
C GLN A 79 -7.94 15.32 -2.99
N LYS A 80 -8.26 15.89 -1.83
CA LYS A 80 -8.78 15.11 -0.71
C LYS A 80 -10.17 14.57 -1.02
N CYS A 81 -10.37 13.29 -0.67
CA CYS A 81 -11.68 12.66 -0.69
C CYS A 81 -12.52 13.10 0.53
N ALA A 82 -13.73 12.60 0.67
CA ALA A 82 -14.59 12.90 1.81
C ALA A 82 -13.91 12.50 3.15
N GLU A 83 -13.22 11.38 3.16
CA GLU A 83 -12.30 11.04 4.24
C GLU A 83 -10.92 11.65 3.98
N SER A 84 -10.46 12.53 4.87
CA SER A 84 -9.24 13.33 4.68
C SER A 84 -7.94 12.53 4.64
N SER A 85 -7.95 11.28 5.11
CA SER A 85 -6.81 10.36 5.01
C SER A 85 -6.61 9.81 3.60
N VAL A 86 -7.60 9.98 2.73
CA VAL A 86 -7.58 9.52 1.33
C VAL A 86 -7.55 10.71 0.40
N SER A 87 -6.68 10.64 -0.59
CA SER A 87 -6.60 11.63 -1.68
C SER A 87 -6.63 10.91 -3.01
N ALA A 88 -7.14 11.57 -4.02
CA ALA A 88 -7.23 11.03 -5.36
C ALA A 88 -6.88 12.08 -6.42
N ARG A 89 -6.57 11.62 -7.59
CA ARG A 89 -6.45 12.43 -8.80
C ARG A 89 -6.74 11.57 -10.03
N ILE A 90 -7.11 12.21 -11.12
CA ILE A 90 -7.16 11.57 -12.43
C ILE A 90 -6.14 12.20 -13.37
N VAL A 91 -5.57 11.38 -14.21
CA VAL A 91 -4.61 11.81 -15.23
C VAL A 91 -5.12 11.34 -16.59
N PRO A 92 -5.35 12.25 -17.54
CA PRO A 92 -5.77 11.85 -18.88
C PRO A 92 -4.67 11.07 -19.57
N LYS A 93 -5.06 9.97 -20.21
CA LYS A 93 -4.22 9.16 -21.09
C LYS A 93 -4.73 9.30 -22.52
N THR A 94 -4.27 8.47 -23.42
CA THR A 94 -4.84 8.41 -24.77
C THR A 94 -6.33 8.07 -24.68
N SER A 95 -7.20 8.97 -25.17
CA SER A 95 -8.65 8.77 -25.16
C SER A 95 -9.03 7.37 -25.68
N PRO A 96 -9.94 6.66 -25.01
CA PRO A 96 -10.84 7.05 -23.92
C PRO A 96 -10.33 6.72 -22.51
N PHE A 97 -9.02 6.55 -22.30
CA PHE A 97 -8.43 6.09 -21.05
C PHE A 97 -8.11 7.20 -20.06
N TRP A 98 -8.27 6.86 -18.78
CA TRP A 98 -7.91 7.66 -17.62
C TRP A 98 -7.06 6.83 -16.67
N GLU A 99 -6.02 7.43 -16.11
CA GLU A 99 -5.35 6.88 -14.94
C GLU A 99 -6.01 7.45 -13.68
N VAL A 100 -6.47 6.56 -12.81
CA VAL A 100 -7.06 6.89 -11.52
C VAL A 100 -6.04 6.56 -10.46
N ASP A 101 -5.57 7.58 -9.76
CA ASP A 101 -4.61 7.44 -8.66
C ASP A 101 -5.32 7.66 -7.32
N VAL A 102 -5.06 6.80 -6.35
CA VAL A 102 -5.56 6.91 -4.98
C VAL A 102 -4.40 6.78 -4.00
N MET A 103 -4.37 7.64 -3.01
CA MET A 103 -3.37 7.65 -1.95
C MET A 103 -4.06 7.58 -0.59
N HIS A 104 -3.60 6.69 0.27
CA HIS A 104 -4.06 6.56 1.64
C HIS A 104 -2.92 6.83 2.61
N THR A 105 -3.08 7.84 3.46
CA THR A 105 -2.15 8.18 4.53
C THR A 105 -2.80 7.83 5.86
N TYR A 106 -2.14 7.07 6.70
CA TYR A 106 -2.71 6.59 7.97
C TYR A 106 -1.64 6.41 9.04
N ASP A 107 -2.07 6.52 10.30
CA ASP A 107 -1.23 6.17 11.43
C ASP A 107 -1.19 4.65 11.59
N THR A 108 0.00 4.12 11.87
CA THR A 108 0.16 2.68 12.09
C THR A 108 -0.35 2.30 13.48
N VAL A 109 -1.21 1.29 13.55
CA VAL A 109 -1.98 0.93 14.76
C VAL A 109 -1.09 0.52 15.94
N ASP A 110 0.11 -0.01 15.68
CA ASP A 110 0.99 -0.58 16.70
C ASP A 110 2.36 0.13 16.81
N GLN A 111 2.57 1.21 16.08
CA GLN A 111 3.85 1.92 16.03
C GLN A 111 3.58 3.41 15.99
N ASP A 112 4.37 4.21 16.70
CA ASP A 112 4.32 5.67 16.71
C ASP A 112 4.76 6.27 15.36
N GLY A 113 4.20 5.74 14.26
CA GLY A 113 4.56 6.10 12.91
C GLY A 113 3.34 6.31 12.02
N TRP A 114 3.59 6.83 10.85
CA TRP A 114 2.61 6.94 9.79
C TRP A 114 3.05 6.11 8.59
N ALA A 115 2.08 5.71 7.78
CA ALA A 115 2.31 5.02 6.52
C ALA A 115 1.48 5.66 5.41
N GLN A 116 1.96 5.48 4.19
CA GLN A 116 1.31 5.96 2.99
C GLN A 116 1.34 4.88 1.93
N ALA A 117 0.21 4.65 1.27
CA ALA A 117 0.08 3.69 0.20
C ALA A 117 -0.49 4.38 -1.03
N TRP A 118 0.08 4.09 -2.20
CA TRP A 118 -0.37 4.60 -3.49
C TRP A 118 -0.85 3.45 -4.36
N ALA A 119 -2.03 3.63 -4.94
CA ALA A 119 -2.65 2.67 -5.84
C ALA A 119 -3.13 3.36 -7.11
N ASN A 120 -3.10 2.67 -8.23
CA ASN A 120 -3.63 3.19 -9.48
C ASN A 120 -4.24 2.11 -10.38
N ALA A 121 -4.97 2.59 -11.37
CA ALA A 121 -5.44 1.80 -12.50
C ALA A 121 -5.63 2.72 -13.71
N THR A 122 -5.47 2.15 -14.89
CA THR A 122 -5.84 2.81 -16.15
C THR A 122 -7.13 2.17 -16.66
N VAL A 123 -8.16 2.98 -16.83
CA VAL A 123 -9.51 2.53 -17.19
C VAL A 123 -10.13 3.37 -18.29
N GLU A 124 -11.03 2.79 -19.04
CA GLU A 124 -11.88 3.53 -19.96
C GLU A 124 -12.95 4.33 -19.22
N ASN A 125 -13.36 5.45 -19.78
CA ASN A 125 -14.38 6.32 -19.19
C ASN A 125 -15.77 5.70 -19.04
N THR A 126 -16.02 4.57 -19.69
CA THR A 126 -17.27 3.79 -19.61
C THR A 126 -17.29 2.75 -18.50
N VAL A 127 -16.14 2.47 -17.87
CA VAL A 127 -16.02 1.47 -16.82
C VAL A 127 -16.34 2.12 -15.47
N SER A 128 -17.38 1.61 -14.78
CA SER A 128 -17.81 2.16 -13.49
C SER A 128 -17.29 1.40 -12.28
N LYS A 129 -16.80 0.17 -12.46
CA LYS A 129 -16.27 -0.69 -11.39
C LYS A 129 -14.94 -1.30 -11.83
N PHE A 130 -13.92 -1.15 -10.99
CA PHE A 130 -12.58 -1.72 -11.20
C PHE A 130 -11.81 -1.77 -9.90
N PHE A 131 -10.59 -2.22 -9.94
CA PHE A 131 -9.67 -2.20 -8.82
C PHE A 131 -8.50 -1.28 -9.11
N VAL A 132 -8.11 -0.46 -8.14
CA VAL A 132 -6.80 0.18 -8.13
C VAL A 132 -5.83 -0.71 -7.38
N THR A 133 -4.65 -0.89 -7.95
CA THR A 133 -3.63 -1.79 -7.42
C THR A 133 -2.53 -0.99 -6.74
N VAL A 134 -2.18 -1.36 -5.52
CA VAL A 134 -1.09 -0.72 -4.76
C VAL A 134 0.24 -1.01 -5.45
N TYR A 135 0.94 0.04 -5.80
CA TYR A 135 2.25 -0.05 -6.45
C TYR A 135 3.39 0.47 -5.58
N GLN A 136 3.08 1.22 -4.54
CA GLN A 136 4.08 1.79 -3.63
C GLN A 136 3.50 1.93 -2.23
N THR A 137 4.33 1.65 -1.24
CA THR A 137 4.05 1.93 0.17
C THR A 137 5.28 2.54 0.80
N GLU A 138 5.08 3.54 1.62
CA GLU A 138 6.12 4.14 2.46
C GLU A 138 5.63 4.20 3.89
N GLY A 139 6.54 4.08 4.84
CA GLY A 139 6.26 4.24 6.25
C GLY A 139 7.47 4.79 6.96
N VAL A 140 7.22 5.55 8.02
CA VAL A 140 8.24 6.03 8.95
C VAL A 140 7.94 5.37 10.29
N GLU A 141 8.92 4.59 10.76
CA GLU A 141 8.95 4.03 12.12
C GLU A 141 9.53 5.06 13.09
#